data_28b1c536896ab1d5312b32560a5667be
#
_entry.id   28b1c536896ab1d5312b32560a5667be
#
_cell.length_a   1.000
_cell.length_b   1.000
_cell.length_c   1.000
_cell.angle_alpha   90.00
_cell.angle_beta   90.00
_cell.angle_gamma   90.00
#
_symmetry.space_group_name_H-M   'P 1'
#
loop_
_entity.id
_entity.type
_entity.pdbx_description
1 polymer ?
#
loop_
_entity_poly.entity_id
_entity_poly.type
_entity_poly.pdbx_seq_one_letter_code
_entity_poly.pdbx_strand_id
1 'polypeptide(L)'
;NTMAGRRIKASFRTAKGNPNHNDNTYKNERSEHVLEKEKSKENIYMSWTPDGIRIIPGGQGKLYQYEMEYCEKDFREGLDKRNKNYENKGKKDSIKTMEKYRDDNIDEAIFQIGKQAEREDGTVDDEALQKIRGEIGGILEKQNPKSEIKITSMALHKDEESVHLHIRYAMKNKDKD
;
A
#
# COMPACT_ATOMS: atom_id res chain seq x y z
N ASN A 1 -19.28 33.90 -18.04
CA ASN A 1 -19.62 32.58 -17.45
C ASN A 1 -18.41 32.06 -16.70
N THR A 2 -18.34 32.43 -15.43
CA THR A 2 -17.41 31.84 -14.47
C THR A 2 -17.84 30.37 -14.23
N MET A 3 -17.07 29.40 -14.71
CA MET A 3 -17.23 28.02 -14.30
C MET A 3 -17.00 27.97 -12.77
N ALA A 4 -18.08 27.79 -12.00
CA ALA A 4 -17.98 27.49 -10.59
C ALA A 4 -17.13 26.20 -10.48
N GLY A 5 -15.96 26.28 -9.86
CA GLY A 5 -15.03 25.17 -9.74
C GLY A 5 -15.71 23.96 -9.13
N ARG A 6 -15.88 22.90 -9.93
CA ARG A 6 -16.46 21.63 -9.49
C ARG A 6 -15.55 21.05 -8.40
N ARG A 7 -16.07 20.87 -7.20
CA ARG A 7 -15.30 20.27 -6.11
C ARG A 7 -15.14 18.78 -6.37
N ILE A 8 -13.95 18.35 -6.75
CA ILE A 8 -13.58 16.95 -6.87
C ILE A 8 -13.39 16.39 -5.48
N LYS A 9 -14.03 15.26 -5.18
CA LYS A 9 -13.87 14.58 -3.90
C LYS A 9 -12.65 13.66 -3.95
N ALA A 10 -11.74 13.83 -3.01
CA ALA A 10 -10.73 12.84 -2.70
C ALA A 10 -11.20 11.99 -1.52
N SER A 11 -10.98 10.68 -1.57
CA SER A 11 -11.20 9.78 -0.45
C SER A 11 -9.89 9.13 -0.02
N PHE A 12 -9.73 9.00 1.28
CA PHE A 12 -8.63 8.31 1.90
C PHE A 12 -9.18 7.35 2.94
N ARG A 13 -8.72 6.11 2.92
CA ARG A 13 -9.06 5.10 3.94
C ARG A 13 -7.85 4.26 4.26
N THR A 14 -7.79 3.76 5.48
CA THR A 14 -6.79 2.79 5.93
C THR A 14 -7.41 1.41 6.05
N ALA A 15 -6.63 0.38 5.76
CA ALA A 15 -7.03 -1.02 5.83
C ALA A 15 -5.80 -1.90 6.13
N LYS A 16 -6.02 -3.17 6.41
CA LYS A 16 -4.91 -4.14 6.51
C LYS A 16 -4.40 -4.62 5.15
N GLY A 17 -5.09 -4.41 4.08
CA GLY A 17 -4.69 -4.70 2.71
C GLY A 17 -4.05 -6.07 2.44
N ASN A 18 -3.90 -6.40 1.17
CA ASN A 18 -3.24 -7.63 0.74
C ASN A 18 -2.31 -7.33 -0.46
N PRO A 19 -0.98 -7.53 -0.34
CA PRO A 19 -0.05 -7.24 -1.42
C PRO A 19 -0.31 -8.05 -2.69
N ASN A 20 -0.88 -9.26 -2.58
CA ASN A 20 -1.25 -10.06 -3.75
C ASN A 20 -2.45 -9.46 -4.49
N HIS A 21 -3.41 -8.85 -3.77
CA HIS A 21 -4.49 -8.08 -4.41
C HIS A 21 -3.91 -6.87 -5.14
N ASN A 22 -3.02 -6.14 -4.48
CA ASN A 22 -2.40 -4.95 -5.06
C ASN A 22 -1.56 -5.26 -6.30
N ASP A 23 -0.98 -6.46 -6.38
CA ASP A 23 -0.19 -6.95 -7.53
C ASP A 23 -1.07 -7.64 -8.61
N ASN A 24 -2.39 -7.61 -8.47
CA ASN A 24 -3.35 -8.28 -9.36
C ASN A 24 -3.12 -9.80 -9.49
N THR A 25 -2.42 -10.42 -8.55
CA THR A 25 -2.22 -11.88 -8.52
C THR A 25 -3.34 -12.61 -7.81
N TYR A 26 -4.11 -11.91 -6.98
CA TYR A 26 -5.22 -12.46 -6.24
C TYR A 26 -6.53 -12.28 -7.02
N LYS A 27 -6.94 -13.34 -7.71
CA LYS A 27 -8.28 -13.41 -8.31
C LYS A 27 -9.28 -13.80 -7.25
N ASN A 28 -9.94 -12.84 -6.65
CA ASN A 28 -11.10 -13.11 -5.82
C ASN A 28 -12.29 -13.36 -6.74
N GLU A 29 -12.77 -14.61 -6.83
CA GLU A 29 -13.95 -14.99 -7.64
C GLU A 29 -15.23 -14.21 -7.26
N ARG A 30 -15.20 -13.49 -6.13
CA ARG A 30 -16.29 -12.64 -5.65
C ARG A 30 -16.16 -11.16 -6.00
N SER A 31 -15.04 -10.72 -6.55
CA SER A 31 -14.91 -9.35 -7.02
C SER A 31 -15.48 -9.26 -8.43
N GLU A 32 -16.72 -8.80 -8.55
CA GLU A 32 -17.38 -8.46 -9.81
C GLU A 32 -16.74 -7.27 -10.54
N HIS A 33 -15.57 -6.84 -10.09
CA HIS A 33 -14.80 -5.79 -10.75
C HIS A 33 -14.17 -6.39 -12.00
N VAL A 34 -14.81 -6.14 -13.12
CA VAL A 34 -14.30 -6.53 -14.45
C VAL A 34 -12.98 -5.79 -14.66
N LEU A 35 -11.88 -6.52 -14.48
CA LEU A 35 -10.57 -6.03 -14.87
C LEU A 35 -10.57 -5.87 -16.39
N GLU A 36 -10.48 -4.65 -16.87
CA GLU A 36 -10.26 -4.37 -18.28
C GLU A 36 -8.81 -4.75 -18.60
N LYS A 37 -8.59 -5.97 -19.11
CA LYS A 37 -7.25 -6.55 -19.34
C LYS A 37 -6.31 -5.65 -20.16
N GLU A 38 -6.84 -4.83 -21.05
CA GLU A 38 -6.04 -3.89 -21.83
C GLU A 38 -5.53 -2.73 -20.96
N LYS A 39 -6.35 -2.24 -20.05
CA LYS A 39 -5.97 -1.17 -19.11
C LYS A 39 -5.02 -1.66 -18.02
N SER A 40 -4.97 -2.96 -17.71
CA SER A 40 -4.00 -3.51 -16.74
C SER A 40 -2.54 -3.23 -17.11
N LYS A 41 -2.26 -3.00 -18.40
CA LYS A 41 -0.92 -2.60 -18.86
C LYS A 41 -0.53 -1.19 -18.43
N GLU A 42 -1.50 -0.36 -18.09
CA GLU A 42 -1.31 1.00 -17.62
C GLU A 42 -1.12 1.10 -16.11
N ASN A 43 -1.35 0.00 -15.37
CA ASN A 43 -1.10 -0.04 -13.94
C ASN A 43 0.37 0.18 -13.63
N ILE A 44 0.63 0.90 -12.54
CA ILE A 44 1.99 1.20 -12.11
C ILE A 44 2.21 0.58 -10.75
N TYR A 45 3.27 -0.22 -10.65
CA TYR A 45 3.66 -0.89 -9.42
C TYR A 45 5.02 -0.39 -8.96
N MET A 46 5.14 -0.07 -7.68
CA MET A 46 6.39 0.31 -7.05
C MET A 46 6.57 -0.49 -5.77
N SER A 47 7.79 -0.90 -5.51
CA SER A 47 8.12 -1.61 -4.28
C SER A 47 9.44 -1.14 -3.70
N TRP A 48 9.56 -1.35 -2.39
CA TRP A 48 10.84 -1.34 -1.73
C TRP A 48 11.75 -2.43 -2.34
N THR A 49 12.99 -2.08 -2.51
CA THR A 49 14.09 -2.99 -2.85
C THR A 49 15.30 -2.60 -2.01
N PRO A 50 16.36 -3.41 -1.93
CA PRO A 50 17.60 -3.03 -1.23
C PRO A 50 18.19 -1.68 -1.69
N ASP A 51 17.92 -1.27 -2.93
CA ASP A 51 18.41 -0.03 -3.54
C ASP A 51 17.41 1.15 -3.44
N GLY A 52 16.31 0.99 -2.70
CA GLY A 52 15.26 1.99 -2.52
C GLY A 52 13.96 1.63 -3.24
N ILE A 53 13.02 2.59 -3.32
CA ILE A 53 11.74 2.38 -4.00
C ILE A 53 11.95 2.38 -5.51
N ARG A 54 11.50 1.33 -6.18
CA ARG A 54 11.63 1.11 -7.63
C ARG A 54 10.30 0.76 -8.27
N ILE A 55 10.14 1.15 -9.54
CA ILE A 55 9.07 0.60 -10.40
C ILE A 55 9.42 -0.85 -10.70
N ILE A 56 8.44 -1.73 -10.52
CA ILE A 56 8.60 -3.18 -10.75
C ILE A 56 7.51 -3.68 -11.70
N PRO A 57 7.75 -4.81 -12.41
CA PRO A 57 6.69 -5.50 -13.11
C PRO A 57 5.62 -5.99 -12.13
N GLY A 58 4.33 -5.72 -12.43
CA GLY A 58 3.20 -6.21 -11.65
C GLY A 58 2.70 -7.57 -12.12
N GLY A 59 1.73 -8.12 -11.38
CA GLY A 59 0.99 -9.32 -11.79
C GLY A 59 1.72 -10.65 -11.59
N GLN A 60 2.80 -10.69 -10.81
CA GLN A 60 3.63 -11.89 -10.59
C GLN A 60 3.95 -12.16 -9.10
N GLY A 61 3.20 -11.59 -8.17
CA GLY A 61 3.48 -11.71 -6.73
C GLY A 61 4.72 -10.95 -6.26
N LYS A 62 5.25 -10.05 -7.09
CA LYS A 62 6.49 -9.32 -6.78
C LYS A 62 6.32 -8.35 -5.61
N LEU A 63 5.17 -7.71 -5.47
CA LEU A 63 4.89 -6.84 -4.32
C LEU A 63 4.97 -7.61 -3.01
N TYR A 64 4.37 -8.81 -2.95
CA TYR A 64 4.47 -9.69 -1.78
C TYR A 64 5.91 -10.11 -1.50
N GLN A 65 6.64 -10.54 -2.53
CA GLN A 65 8.03 -10.99 -2.39
C GLN A 65 8.90 -9.88 -1.79
N TYR A 66 8.89 -8.67 -2.38
CA TYR A 66 9.70 -7.56 -1.90
C TYR A 66 9.26 -7.06 -0.51
N GLU A 67 7.96 -7.12 -0.20
CA GLU A 67 7.49 -6.79 1.15
C GLU A 67 8.02 -7.78 2.19
N MET A 68 8.08 -9.08 1.86
CA MET A 68 8.68 -10.08 2.75
C MET A 68 10.19 -9.87 2.91
N GLU A 69 10.91 -9.53 1.84
CA GLU A 69 12.33 -9.18 1.91
C GLU A 69 12.58 -7.95 2.80
N TYR A 70 11.71 -6.94 2.69
CA TYR A 70 11.73 -5.78 3.58
C TYR A 70 11.53 -6.20 5.04
N CYS A 71 10.54 -7.04 5.33
CA CYS A 71 10.26 -7.53 6.67
C CYS A 71 11.44 -8.33 7.25
N GLU A 72 12.06 -9.19 6.44
CA GLU A 72 13.26 -9.94 6.86
C GLU A 72 14.42 -9.01 7.23
N LYS A 73 14.58 -7.92 6.51
CA LYS A 73 15.64 -6.94 6.78
C LYS A 73 15.34 -6.07 7.99
N ASP A 74 14.12 -5.53 8.08
CA ASP A 74 13.79 -4.44 9.01
C ASP A 74 13.12 -4.95 10.31
N PHE A 75 12.43 -6.09 10.25
CA PHE A 75 11.64 -6.62 11.37
C PHE A 75 12.22 -7.87 12.03
N ARG A 76 13.23 -8.52 11.45
CA ARG A 76 13.78 -9.79 11.95
C ARG A 76 14.22 -9.68 13.40
N GLU A 77 15.04 -8.68 13.73
CA GLU A 77 15.55 -8.50 15.08
C GLU A 77 14.41 -8.28 16.09
N GLY A 78 13.43 -7.43 15.76
CA GLY A 78 12.27 -7.17 16.60
C GLY A 78 11.40 -8.40 16.82
N LEU A 79 11.19 -9.20 15.78
CA LEU A 79 10.44 -10.45 15.86
C LEU A 79 11.15 -11.47 16.76
N ASP A 80 12.46 -11.65 16.57
CA ASP A 80 13.25 -12.61 17.34
C ASP A 80 13.31 -12.23 18.81
N LYS A 81 13.53 -10.95 19.13
CA LYS A 81 13.48 -10.43 20.51
C LYS A 81 12.12 -10.64 21.14
N ARG A 82 11.05 -10.36 20.40
CA ARG A 82 9.69 -10.59 20.85
C ARG A 82 9.42 -12.08 21.13
N ASN A 83 9.72 -12.95 20.19
CA ASN A 83 9.47 -14.37 20.30
C ASN A 83 10.25 -14.98 21.47
N LYS A 84 11.52 -14.67 21.63
CA LYS A 84 12.34 -15.08 22.78
C LYS A 84 11.74 -14.65 24.13
N ASN A 85 11.17 -13.45 24.21
CA ASN A 85 10.50 -12.98 25.44
C ASN A 85 9.25 -13.82 25.75
N TYR A 86 8.47 -14.25 24.75
CA TYR A 86 7.30 -15.11 24.95
C TYR A 86 7.70 -16.56 25.27
N GLU A 87 8.77 -17.09 24.68
CA GLU A 87 9.34 -18.39 25.04
C GLU A 87 9.76 -18.44 26.51
N ASN A 88 10.51 -17.44 26.96
CA ASN A 88 10.96 -17.32 28.37
C ASN A 88 9.80 -17.23 29.35
N LYS A 89 8.64 -16.74 28.92
CA LYS A 89 7.40 -16.69 29.70
C LYS A 89 6.55 -17.96 29.58
N GLY A 90 6.99 -18.99 28.85
CA GLY A 90 6.24 -20.21 28.59
C GLY A 90 5.01 -20.02 27.68
N LYS A 91 4.89 -18.87 26.98
CA LYS A 91 3.74 -18.52 26.13
C LYS A 91 3.98 -18.89 24.67
N LYS A 92 4.14 -20.20 24.39
CA LYS A 92 4.47 -20.72 23.04
C LYS A 92 3.44 -20.32 21.98
N ASP A 93 2.15 -20.28 22.32
CA ASP A 93 1.06 -19.89 21.40
C ASP A 93 1.12 -18.41 20.95
N SER A 94 1.97 -17.62 21.61
CA SER A 94 2.17 -16.20 21.26
C SER A 94 3.36 -15.98 20.33
N ILE A 95 4.08 -17.03 19.95
CA ILE A 95 5.19 -16.96 18.98
C ILE A 95 4.59 -16.69 17.60
N LYS A 96 5.20 -15.78 16.86
CA LYS A 96 4.74 -15.40 15.51
C LYS A 96 5.74 -15.79 14.43
N THR A 97 5.22 -16.15 13.27
CA THR A 97 6.00 -16.19 12.02
C THR A 97 6.23 -14.78 11.48
N MET A 98 7.11 -14.61 10.50
CA MET A 98 7.33 -13.34 9.86
C MET A 98 6.08 -12.83 9.14
N GLU A 99 5.33 -13.72 8.46
CA GLU A 99 4.07 -13.36 7.79
C GLU A 99 3.07 -12.76 8.79
N LYS A 100 2.90 -13.42 9.94
CA LYS A 100 1.98 -12.92 10.98
C LYS A 100 2.46 -11.61 11.58
N TYR A 101 3.75 -11.44 11.74
CA TYR A 101 4.33 -10.20 12.24
C TYR A 101 4.19 -9.06 11.23
N ARG A 102 4.39 -9.35 9.93
CA ARG A 102 4.11 -8.42 8.83
C ARG A 102 2.65 -7.95 8.86
N ASP A 103 1.69 -8.88 8.93
CA ASP A 103 0.25 -8.56 8.94
C ASP A 103 -0.14 -7.62 10.11
N ASP A 104 0.58 -7.74 11.24
CA ASP A 104 0.36 -6.86 12.39
C ASP A 104 1.00 -5.47 12.24
N ASN A 105 2.07 -5.33 11.45
CA ASN A 105 2.94 -4.15 11.42
C ASN A 105 2.93 -3.37 10.09
N ILE A 106 2.33 -3.92 9.04
CA ILE A 106 2.15 -3.22 7.77
C ILE A 106 0.66 -2.88 7.59
N ASP A 107 0.40 -1.62 7.39
CA ASP A 107 -0.92 -1.07 7.09
C ASP A 107 -1.02 -0.68 5.62
N GLU A 108 -2.23 -0.43 5.17
CA GLU A 108 -2.51 0.04 3.82
C GLU A 108 -3.35 1.30 3.86
N ALA A 109 -3.00 2.25 3.01
CA ALA A 109 -3.83 3.40 2.69
C ALA A 109 -4.30 3.29 1.25
N ILE A 110 -5.56 3.62 0.99
CA ILE A 110 -6.14 3.66 -0.34
C ILE A 110 -6.53 5.10 -0.63
N PHE A 111 -6.01 5.62 -1.73
CA PHE A 111 -6.26 6.97 -2.21
C PHE A 111 -7.06 6.92 -3.51
N GLN A 112 -8.18 7.61 -3.55
CA GLN A 112 -9.01 7.75 -4.73
C GLN A 112 -9.34 9.22 -4.94
N ILE A 113 -9.18 9.72 -6.16
CA ILE A 113 -9.60 11.07 -6.56
C ILE A 113 -10.71 10.94 -7.58
N GLY A 114 -11.84 11.61 -7.28
CA GLY A 114 -13.00 11.65 -8.15
C GLY A 114 -13.72 10.30 -8.27
N LYS A 115 -14.72 10.29 -9.14
CA LYS A 115 -15.46 9.10 -9.56
C LYS A 115 -15.11 8.79 -11.01
N GLN A 116 -15.44 7.61 -11.48
CA GLN A 116 -15.22 7.19 -12.86
C GLN A 116 -15.79 8.20 -13.88
N ALA A 117 -17.02 8.66 -13.69
CA ALA A 117 -17.64 9.65 -14.57
C ALA A 117 -16.86 10.98 -14.66
N GLU A 118 -16.17 11.39 -13.59
CA GLU A 118 -15.34 12.61 -13.56
C GLU A 118 -14.00 12.43 -14.29
N ARG A 119 -13.61 11.18 -14.56
CA ARG A 119 -12.41 10.84 -15.31
C ARG A 119 -12.68 10.71 -16.79
N GLU A 120 -13.82 10.11 -17.14
CA GLU A 120 -14.29 9.98 -18.52
C GLU A 120 -14.51 11.35 -19.16
N ASP A 121 -14.89 12.38 -18.37
CA ASP A 121 -15.02 13.77 -18.83
C ASP A 121 -13.71 14.57 -18.76
N GLY A 122 -12.59 13.94 -18.34
CA GLY A 122 -11.26 14.56 -18.28
C GLY A 122 -11.08 15.56 -17.12
N THR A 123 -11.98 15.62 -16.15
CA THR A 123 -11.86 16.52 -14.98
C THR A 123 -10.91 16.01 -13.91
N VAL A 124 -10.60 14.72 -13.91
CA VAL A 124 -9.59 14.10 -13.05
C VAL A 124 -8.60 13.37 -13.92
N ASP A 125 -7.37 13.80 -13.90
CA ASP A 125 -6.29 13.19 -14.66
C ASP A 125 -5.36 12.34 -13.78
N ASP A 126 -4.59 11.53 -14.45
CA ASP A 126 -3.59 10.67 -13.81
C ASP A 126 -2.46 11.49 -13.19
N GLU A 127 -2.23 12.72 -13.65
CA GLU A 127 -1.18 13.60 -13.14
C GLU A 127 -1.40 13.90 -11.66
N ALA A 128 -2.65 14.17 -11.25
CA ALA A 128 -3.01 14.39 -9.86
C ALA A 128 -2.69 13.18 -8.98
N LEU A 129 -2.95 11.95 -9.44
CA LEU A 129 -2.60 10.72 -8.71
C LEU A 129 -1.09 10.49 -8.66
N GLN A 130 -0.36 10.79 -9.74
CA GLN A 130 1.10 10.72 -9.74
C GLN A 130 1.72 11.71 -8.75
N LYS A 131 1.17 12.92 -8.68
CA LYS A 131 1.60 13.93 -7.71
C LYS A 131 1.36 13.46 -6.27
N ILE A 132 0.17 12.93 -5.97
CA ILE A 132 -0.15 12.36 -4.66
C ILE A 132 0.82 11.24 -4.32
N ARG A 133 1.14 10.35 -5.27
CA ARG A 133 2.13 9.29 -5.07
C ARG A 133 3.47 9.85 -4.58
N GLY A 134 3.92 10.97 -5.11
CA GLY A 134 5.16 11.63 -4.69
C GLY A 134 5.10 12.24 -3.29
N GLU A 135 3.91 12.64 -2.82
CA GLU A 135 3.72 13.38 -1.56
C GLU A 135 3.18 12.50 -0.41
N ILE A 136 2.84 11.24 -0.69
CA ILE A 136 2.06 10.41 0.24
C ILE A 136 2.77 10.15 1.57
N GLY A 137 4.09 9.99 1.56
CA GLY A 137 4.87 9.83 2.80
C GLY A 137 4.64 10.98 3.75
N GLY A 138 4.74 12.22 3.28
CA GLY A 138 4.48 13.41 4.07
C GLY A 138 3.04 13.53 4.56
N ILE A 139 2.05 13.07 3.78
CA ILE A 139 0.64 13.06 4.19
C ILE A 139 0.44 12.06 5.34
N LEU A 140 0.97 10.85 5.20
CA LEU A 140 0.90 9.82 6.24
C LEU A 140 1.62 10.23 7.53
N GLU A 141 2.79 10.88 7.44
CA GLU A 141 3.52 11.40 8.59
C GLU A 141 2.76 12.50 9.33
N LYS A 142 2.09 13.39 8.60
CA LYS A 142 1.23 14.42 9.22
C LYS A 142 0.06 13.82 9.99
N GLN A 143 -0.48 12.69 9.53
CA GLN A 143 -1.55 11.97 10.22
C GLN A 143 -1.02 11.14 11.41
N ASN A 144 0.26 10.77 11.39
CA ASN A 144 0.92 9.94 12.39
C ASN A 144 2.20 10.61 12.91
N PRO A 145 2.12 11.77 13.59
CA PRO A 145 3.28 12.60 13.91
C PRO A 145 4.31 11.94 14.83
N LYS A 146 3.90 10.90 15.58
CA LYS A 146 4.78 10.13 16.47
C LYS A 146 5.45 8.94 15.78
N SER A 147 5.19 8.75 14.50
CA SER A 147 5.71 7.61 13.75
C SER A 147 6.54 8.05 12.56
N GLU A 148 7.59 7.32 12.28
CA GLU A 148 8.28 7.34 11.00
C GLU A 148 7.55 6.40 10.05
N ILE A 149 7.24 6.87 8.85
CA ILE A 149 6.55 6.09 7.83
C ILE A 149 7.57 5.51 6.86
N LYS A 150 7.52 4.20 6.69
CA LYS A 150 8.30 3.47 5.69
C LYS A 150 7.36 2.86 4.66
N ILE A 151 7.34 3.41 3.45
CA ILE A 151 6.54 2.86 2.36
C ILE A 151 7.21 1.58 1.87
N THR A 152 6.45 0.49 1.82
CA THR A 152 6.91 -0.82 1.35
C THR A 152 6.51 -1.08 -0.09
N SER A 153 5.31 -0.65 -0.50
CA SER A 153 4.87 -0.74 -1.89
C SER A 153 3.76 0.25 -2.21
N MET A 154 3.61 0.52 -3.51
CA MET A 154 2.49 1.28 -4.06
C MET A 154 2.00 0.61 -5.34
N ALA A 155 0.69 0.61 -5.54
CA ALA A 155 0.06 0.14 -6.78
C ALA A 155 -1.00 1.14 -7.23
N LEU A 156 -0.82 1.68 -8.44
CA LEU A 156 -1.82 2.50 -9.11
C LEU A 156 -2.61 1.61 -10.04
N HIS A 157 -3.86 1.34 -9.69
CA HIS A 157 -4.79 0.55 -10.49
C HIS A 157 -5.59 1.47 -11.40
N LYS A 158 -5.50 1.24 -12.70
CA LYS A 158 -6.23 1.96 -13.75
C LYS A 158 -7.26 1.06 -14.45
N ASP A 159 -7.21 -0.22 -14.20
CA ASP A 159 -8.02 -1.27 -14.82
C ASP A 159 -9.28 -1.62 -14.04
N GLU A 160 -9.53 -0.94 -12.94
CA GLU A 160 -10.74 -1.08 -12.15
C GLU A 160 -11.72 0.07 -12.43
N GLU A 161 -12.98 -0.11 -12.00
CA GLU A 161 -14.06 0.87 -12.21
C GLU A 161 -13.69 2.29 -11.74
N SER A 162 -12.89 2.39 -10.69
CA SER A 162 -12.32 3.66 -10.23
C SER A 162 -10.82 3.56 -10.09
N VAL A 163 -10.08 4.47 -10.71
CA VAL A 163 -8.62 4.54 -10.54
C VAL A 163 -8.29 4.94 -9.11
N HIS A 164 -7.44 4.16 -8.47
CA HIS A 164 -7.04 4.39 -7.10
C HIS A 164 -5.61 3.93 -6.85
N LEU A 165 -5.00 4.50 -5.81
CA LEU A 165 -3.65 4.22 -5.40
C LEU A 165 -3.67 3.45 -4.08
N HIS A 166 -3.16 2.24 -4.09
CA HIS A 166 -2.84 1.48 -2.89
C HIS A 166 -1.44 1.82 -2.41
N ILE A 167 -1.28 2.03 -1.12
CA ILE A 167 0.00 2.35 -0.50
C ILE A 167 0.14 1.50 0.74
N ARG A 168 1.14 0.62 0.76
CA ARG A 168 1.45 -0.18 1.94
C ARG A 168 2.64 0.43 2.67
N TYR A 169 2.56 0.46 3.98
CA TYR A 169 3.57 1.12 4.81
C TYR A 169 3.69 0.50 6.20
N ALA A 170 4.90 0.53 6.73
CA ALA A 170 5.19 0.26 8.13
C ALA A 170 5.26 1.58 8.90
N MET A 171 4.83 1.54 10.16
CA MET A 171 4.99 2.64 11.11
C MET A 171 6.01 2.26 12.18
N LYS A 172 7.07 3.02 12.29
CA LYS A 172 8.05 2.90 13.37
C LYS A 172 7.84 4.05 14.37
N ASN A 173 7.72 3.73 15.65
CA ASN A 173 7.55 4.75 16.67
C ASN A 173 8.86 5.53 16.84
N LYS A 174 8.82 6.87 16.72
CA LYS A 174 10.00 7.75 16.86
C LYS A 174 10.58 7.77 18.27
N ASP A 175 9.77 7.41 19.27
CA ASP A 175 10.14 7.49 20.68
C ASP A 175 10.67 6.16 21.25
N LYS A 176 10.86 5.14 20.39
CA LYS A 176 11.39 3.82 20.81
C LYS A 176 12.61 3.48 19.96
N ASP A 177 13.77 3.87 20.48
CA ASP A 177 15.06 3.28 20.11
C ASP A 177 15.19 1.83 20.59
#